data_6ebde31b45cf5cac2d49fdcaac3cda84
#
_entry.id   6ebde31b45cf5cac2d49fdcaac3cda84
#
_cell.length_a   1.000
_cell.length_b   1.000
_cell.length_c   1.000
_cell.angle_alpha   90.00
_cell.angle_beta   90.00
_cell.angle_gamma   90.00
#
_symmetry.space_group_name_H-M   'P 1'
#
loop_
_entity.id
_entity.type
_entity.pdbx_description
1 polymer ?
#
loop_
_entity_poly.entity_id
_entity_poly.type
_entity_poly.pdbx_seq_one_letter_code
_entity_poly.pdbx_strand_id
1 'polypeptide(L)'
;LHCSGESTHSPFPTLARWEEQSLFFTIGLQLQPSPALLGLSEDGSTVGPVHPQFIQHGSAVLASKLPALVTDGSFTCHYSLPVKAHTLLLVGGGHVNQAIAAIAHSVGLTVQVVETRDEFATTALFPHAKRLAVKPTLTEAFDEVYIDSYTYAIIASHAFDEEATRALLARGVAYLGILGSRHKAKRIYATLTGGESERIH
;
A
#
# COMPACT_ATOMS: atom_id res chain seq x y z
N LEU A 1 -14.05 -4.39 38.05
CA LEU A 1 -13.18 -5.53 37.74
C LEU A 1 -11.73 -5.02 37.64
N HIS A 2 -10.96 -5.22 38.74
CA HIS A 2 -9.54 -4.96 38.79
C HIS A 2 -8.83 -6.09 38.02
N CYS A 3 -8.28 -5.81 36.86
CA CYS A 3 -7.26 -6.66 36.24
C CYS A 3 -5.90 -6.21 36.78
N SER A 4 -5.47 -6.81 37.86
CA SER A 4 -4.09 -6.87 38.30
C SER A 4 -3.43 -8.05 37.59
N GLY A 5 -2.73 -7.78 36.50
CA GLY A 5 -1.95 -8.77 35.76
C GLY A 5 -0.95 -8.04 34.90
N GLU A 6 0.31 -8.34 35.10
CA GLU A 6 1.54 -7.83 34.53
C GLU A 6 1.41 -7.23 33.12
N SER A 7 2.02 -6.07 32.96
CA SER A 7 2.19 -5.29 31.76
C SER A 7 2.63 -6.14 30.55
N THR A 8 1.69 -6.80 29.91
CA THR A 8 1.90 -7.28 28.55
C THR A 8 1.89 -6.05 27.65
N HIS A 9 3.01 -5.77 27.01
CA HIS A 9 3.14 -4.67 26.07
C HIS A 9 1.96 -4.70 25.09
N SER A 10 1.27 -3.57 24.99
CA SER A 10 0.18 -3.40 24.02
C SER A 10 0.64 -3.82 22.62
N PRO A 11 -0.09 -4.63 21.87
CA PRO A 11 0.30 -5.01 20.50
C PRO A 11 0.24 -3.86 19.51
N PHE A 12 -0.52 -2.80 19.81
CA PHE A 12 -0.77 -1.69 18.90
C PHE A 12 0.49 -0.98 18.37
N PRO A 13 1.54 -0.69 19.14
CA PRO A 13 2.76 -0.06 18.59
C PRO A 13 3.46 -0.93 17.55
N THR A 14 3.45 -2.26 17.75
CA THR A 14 4.06 -3.18 16.78
C THR A 14 3.21 -3.29 15.52
N LEU A 15 1.88 -3.39 15.65
CA LEU A 15 0.95 -3.41 14.51
C LEU A 15 1.04 -2.12 13.70
N ALA A 16 1.11 -0.96 14.36
CA ALA A 16 1.30 0.32 13.67
C ALA A 16 2.64 0.38 12.91
N ARG A 17 3.72 -0.16 13.49
CA ARG A 17 5.01 -0.25 12.81
C ARG A 17 4.95 -1.16 11.58
N TRP A 18 4.26 -2.30 11.67
CA TRP A 18 4.06 -3.19 10.52
C TRP A 18 3.28 -2.51 9.40
N GLU A 19 2.28 -1.70 9.76
CA GLU A 19 1.54 -0.89 8.78
C GLU A 19 2.44 0.18 8.13
N GLU A 20 3.26 0.88 8.93
CA GLU A 20 4.23 1.86 8.42
C GLU A 20 5.30 1.22 7.51
N GLN A 21 5.76 0.03 7.85
CA GLN A 21 6.71 -0.76 7.05
C GLN A 21 6.06 -1.49 5.88
N SER A 22 4.72 -1.40 5.80
CA SER A 22 3.91 -2.07 4.76
C SER A 22 4.02 -3.59 4.75
N LEU A 23 4.34 -4.17 5.85
CA LEU A 23 4.23 -5.62 6.02
C LEU A 23 2.76 -6.03 5.89
N PHE A 24 2.52 -7.13 5.19
CA PHE A 24 1.21 -7.75 5.18
C PHE A 24 1.06 -8.60 6.44
N PHE A 25 -0.01 -8.40 7.19
CA PHE A 25 -0.22 -9.10 8.46
C PHE A 25 -1.70 -9.40 8.72
N THR A 26 -1.97 -10.33 9.62
CA THR A 26 -3.30 -10.58 10.17
C THR A 26 -3.35 -10.20 11.64
N ILE A 27 -4.48 -9.69 12.06
CA ILE A 27 -4.81 -9.44 13.47
C ILE A 27 -5.77 -10.52 13.90
N GLY A 28 -5.46 -11.22 14.97
CA GLY A 28 -6.33 -12.21 15.58
C GLY A 28 -6.91 -11.70 16.88
N LEU A 29 -8.23 -11.74 16.99
CA LEU A 29 -8.93 -11.65 18.26
C LEU A 29 -9.20 -13.07 18.77
N GLN A 30 -8.33 -13.56 19.66
CA GLN A 30 -8.56 -14.82 20.32
C GLN A 30 -9.74 -14.66 21.30
N LEU A 31 -10.69 -15.56 21.24
CA LEU A 31 -11.85 -15.58 22.12
C LEU A 31 -11.72 -16.64 23.20
N GLN A 32 -11.09 -17.76 22.86
CA GLN A 32 -10.83 -18.88 23.78
C GLN A 32 -9.40 -19.40 23.59
N PRO A 33 -8.73 -19.89 24.64
CA PRO A 33 -9.23 -20.08 26.01
C PRO A 33 -9.39 -18.80 26.82
N SER A 34 -8.75 -17.70 26.42
CA SER A 34 -8.89 -16.38 27.05
C SER A 34 -8.79 -15.28 25.98
N PRO A 35 -9.53 -14.17 26.14
CA PRO A 35 -9.47 -13.07 25.17
C PRO A 35 -8.06 -12.48 25.08
N ALA A 36 -7.54 -12.38 23.85
CA ALA A 36 -6.26 -11.77 23.57
C ALA A 36 -6.23 -11.18 22.15
N LEU A 37 -5.50 -10.09 21.99
CA LEU A 37 -5.18 -9.54 20.68
C LEU A 37 -3.79 -10.01 20.25
N LEU A 38 -3.72 -10.55 19.07
CA LEU A 38 -2.55 -11.20 18.49
C LEU A 38 -2.27 -10.63 17.10
N GLY A 39 -1.02 -10.69 16.66
CA GLY A 39 -0.65 -10.35 15.29
C GLY A 39 0.33 -11.35 14.73
N LEU A 40 0.22 -11.61 13.43
CA LEU A 40 1.14 -12.42 12.64
C LEU A 40 1.39 -11.72 11.31
N SER A 41 2.65 -11.42 10.99
CA SER A 41 3.06 -10.86 9.72
C SER A 41 3.54 -11.93 8.74
N GLU A 42 3.60 -11.59 7.47
CA GLU A 42 4.03 -12.48 6.39
C GLU A 42 5.48 -12.97 6.52
N ASP A 43 6.35 -12.22 7.21
CA ASP A 43 7.71 -12.62 7.53
C ASP A 43 7.81 -13.56 8.75
N GLY A 44 6.67 -13.92 9.35
CA GLY A 44 6.59 -14.79 10.53
C GLY A 44 6.74 -14.06 11.87
N SER A 45 6.91 -12.74 11.88
CA SER A 45 6.93 -11.96 13.13
C SER A 45 5.58 -12.01 13.82
N THR A 46 5.59 -12.08 15.15
CA THR A 46 4.37 -12.18 15.96
C THR A 46 4.32 -11.12 17.05
N VAL A 47 3.12 -10.77 17.49
CA VAL A 47 2.88 -9.89 18.63
C VAL A 47 1.72 -10.39 19.47
N GLY A 48 1.80 -10.20 20.77
CA GLY A 48 0.85 -10.71 21.75
C GLY A 48 1.18 -12.11 22.29
N PRO A 49 0.35 -12.69 23.14
CA PRO A 49 0.56 -14.02 23.72
C PRO A 49 0.26 -15.12 22.71
N VAL A 50 1.23 -15.41 21.85
CA VAL A 50 1.05 -16.27 20.67
C VAL A 50 0.87 -17.75 21.04
N HIS A 51 -0.18 -18.36 20.51
CA HIS A 51 -0.46 -19.78 20.58
C HIS A 51 -0.07 -20.48 19.26
N PRO A 52 0.46 -21.72 19.25
CA PRO A 52 0.82 -22.43 18.02
C PRO A 52 -0.30 -22.52 16.98
N GLN A 53 -1.54 -22.78 17.43
CA GLN A 53 -2.72 -22.77 16.55
C GLN A 53 -2.98 -21.41 15.92
N PHE A 54 -2.66 -20.30 16.61
CA PHE A 54 -2.76 -18.97 16.02
C PHE A 54 -1.85 -18.80 14.80
N ILE A 55 -0.60 -19.25 14.89
CA ILE A 55 0.37 -19.18 13.78
C ILE A 55 -0.12 -20.05 12.62
N GLN A 56 -0.52 -21.30 12.89
CA GLN A 56 -0.98 -22.22 11.87
C GLN A 56 -2.16 -21.68 11.05
N HIS A 57 -3.21 -21.24 11.74
CA HIS A 57 -4.41 -20.71 11.07
C HIS A 57 -4.17 -19.32 10.49
N GLY A 58 -3.40 -18.47 11.18
CA GLY A 58 -3.03 -17.14 10.70
C GLY A 58 -2.23 -17.18 9.39
N SER A 59 -1.33 -18.15 9.23
CA SER A 59 -0.61 -18.35 7.98
C SER A 59 -1.53 -18.74 6.82
N ALA A 60 -2.56 -19.55 7.08
CA ALA A 60 -3.56 -19.87 6.07
C ALA A 60 -4.42 -18.65 5.69
N VAL A 61 -4.75 -17.78 6.66
CA VAL A 61 -5.46 -16.52 6.43
C VAL A 61 -4.61 -15.56 5.59
N LEU A 62 -3.31 -15.43 5.90
CA LEU A 62 -2.39 -14.61 5.11
C LEU A 62 -2.29 -15.11 3.66
N ALA A 63 -2.21 -16.43 3.47
CA ALA A 63 -2.13 -17.03 2.14
C ALA A 63 -3.42 -16.86 1.33
N SER A 64 -4.59 -17.04 1.97
CA SER A 64 -5.90 -16.90 1.31
C SER A 64 -6.33 -15.45 1.08
N LYS A 65 -5.75 -14.51 1.85
CA LYS A 65 -6.14 -13.09 1.90
C LYS A 65 -7.62 -12.88 2.26
N LEU A 66 -8.21 -13.80 3.02
CA LEU A 66 -9.60 -13.72 3.47
C LEU A 66 -9.67 -13.77 5.00
N PRO A 67 -10.46 -12.91 5.64
CA PRO A 67 -10.70 -13.00 7.07
C PRO A 67 -11.41 -14.32 7.42
N ALA A 68 -11.18 -14.83 8.62
CA ALA A 68 -11.75 -16.10 9.05
C ALA A 68 -12.07 -16.11 10.54
N LEU A 69 -13.13 -16.82 10.92
CA LEU A 69 -13.38 -17.27 12.28
C LEU A 69 -13.02 -18.75 12.33
N VAL A 70 -12.04 -19.09 13.17
CA VAL A 70 -11.56 -20.47 13.30
C VAL A 70 -11.82 -20.97 14.71
N THR A 71 -12.40 -22.18 14.81
CA THR A 71 -12.50 -22.93 16.06
C THR A 71 -11.80 -24.26 15.89
N ASP A 72 -10.80 -24.53 16.73
CA ASP A 72 -10.00 -25.74 16.71
C ASP A 72 -9.79 -26.22 18.16
N GLY A 73 -10.58 -27.22 18.55
CA GLY A 73 -10.64 -27.66 19.92
C GLY A 73 -11.14 -26.56 20.88
N SER A 74 -10.33 -26.23 21.88
CA SER A 74 -10.58 -25.12 22.82
C SER A 74 -10.10 -23.76 22.36
N PHE A 75 -9.50 -23.69 21.15
CA PHE A 75 -9.01 -22.44 20.57
C PHE A 75 -10.07 -21.86 19.63
N THR A 76 -10.45 -20.61 19.85
CA THR A 76 -11.31 -19.85 18.94
C THR A 76 -10.70 -18.49 18.70
N CYS A 77 -10.49 -18.14 17.43
CA CYS A 77 -9.90 -16.88 17.04
C CYS A 77 -10.58 -16.31 15.79
N HIS A 78 -10.91 -15.04 15.83
CA HIS A 78 -11.33 -14.29 14.67
C HIS A 78 -10.09 -13.60 14.07
N TYR A 79 -9.77 -13.93 12.83
CA TYR A 79 -8.68 -13.34 12.07
C TYR A 79 -9.22 -12.24 11.15
N SER A 80 -8.63 -11.07 11.27
CA SER A 80 -8.90 -9.92 10.40
C SER A 80 -7.64 -9.56 9.64
N LEU A 81 -7.81 -9.18 8.39
CA LEU A 81 -6.74 -8.58 7.61
C LEU A 81 -6.94 -7.06 7.66
N PRO A 82 -5.91 -6.28 7.98
CA PRO A 82 -6.03 -4.84 7.88
C PRO A 82 -6.33 -4.47 6.43
N VAL A 83 -7.32 -3.63 6.26
CA VAL A 83 -7.62 -3.07 4.95
C VAL A 83 -6.51 -2.06 4.65
N LYS A 84 -5.56 -2.46 3.81
CA LYS A 84 -4.53 -1.54 3.36
C LYS A 84 -5.19 -0.46 2.52
N ALA A 85 -5.05 0.79 2.93
CA ALA A 85 -5.57 1.90 2.16
C ALA A 85 -4.87 1.93 0.79
N HIS A 86 -5.67 1.90 -0.27
CA HIS A 86 -5.13 2.05 -1.62
C HIS A 86 -4.50 3.43 -1.77
N THR A 87 -3.31 3.45 -2.33
CA THR A 87 -2.58 4.68 -2.62
C THR A 87 -2.68 5.00 -4.11
N LEU A 88 -3.00 6.24 -4.43
CA LEU A 88 -2.89 6.78 -5.77
C LEU A 88 -1.59 7.56 -5.88
N LEU A 89 -0.69 7.09 -6.72
CA LEU A 89 0.54 7.75 -7.08
C LEU A 89 0.37 8.49 -8.40
N LEU A 90 0.54 9.80 -8.37
CA LEU A 90 0.47 10.66 -9.55
C LEU A 90 1.88 11.07 -9.97
N VAL A 91 2.25 10.73 -11.20
CA VAL A 91 3.52 11.13 -11.79
C VAL A 91 3.30 12.32 -12.70
N GLY A 92 3.85 13.47 -12.31
CA GLY A 92 3.65 14.77 -12.93
C GLY A 92 2.69 15.67 -12.15
N GLY A 93 2.99 16.96 -12.06
CA GLY A 93 2.23 17.96 -11.30
C GLY A 93 1.25 18.80 -12.15
N GLY A 94 0.96 18.37 -13.39
CA GLY A 94 0.09 19.12 -14.32
C GLY A 94 -1.38 19.15 -13.90
N HIS A 95 -2.17 20.00 -14.56
CA HIS A 95 -3.59 20.24 -14.24
C HIS A 95 -4.45 18.98 -14.21
N VAL A 96 -4.13 17.99 -15.06
CA VAL A 96 -4.86 16.71 -15.07
C VAL A 96 -4.67 15.97 -13.75
N ASN A 97 -3.42 15.85 -13.28
CA ASN A 97 -3.13 15.19 -12.01
C ASN A 97 -3.66 15.99 -10.81
N GLN A 98 -3.74 17.32 -10.89
CA GLN A 98 -4.37 18.13 -9.85
C GLN A 98 -5.86 17.80 -9.73
N ALA A 99 -6.58 17.70 -10.86
CA ALA A 99 -7.98 17.31 -10.89
C ALA A 99 -8.19 15.87 -10.38
N ILE A 100 -7.34 14.93 -10.81
CA ILE A 100 -7.38 13.54 -10.35
C ILE A 100 -7.13 13.46 -8.84
N ALA A 101 -6.17 14.22 -8.30
CA ALA A 101 -5.87 14.26 -6.88
C ALA A 101 -7.09 14.68 -6.02
N ALA A 102 -7.81 15.71 -6.47
CA ALA A 102 -9.01 16.18 -5.79
C ALA A 102 -10.12 15.12 -5.77
N ILE A 103 -10.37 14.46 -6.90
CA ILE A 103 -11.35 13.38 -7.00
C ILE A 103 -10.93 12.18 -6.13
N ALA A 104 -9.68 11.76 -6.22
CA ALA A 104 -9.15 10.64 -5.46
C ALA A 104 -9.29 10.85 -3.95
N HIS A 105 -8.98 12.06 -3.48
CA HIS A 105 -9.19 12.43 -2.08
C HIS A 105 -10.67 12.32 -1.67
N SER A 106 -11.60 12.78 -2.51
CA SER A 106 -13.04 12.75 -2.22
C SER A 106 -13.60 11.33 -2.08
N VAL A 107 -12.95 10.33 -2.66
CA VAL A 107 -13.32 8.90 -2.54
C VAL A 107 -12.44 8.13 -1.54
N GLY A 108 -11.64 8.84 -0.74
CA GLY A 108 -10.87 8.26 0.36
C GLY A 108 -9.54 7.61 -0.03
N LEU A 109 -9.04 7.83 -1.26
CA LEU A 109 -7.70 7.37 -1.63
C LEU A 109 -6.61 8.24 -1.01
N THR A 110 -5.53 7.61 -0.57
CA THR A 110 -4.32 8.32 -0.18
C THR A 110 -3.56 8.77 -1.42
N VAL A 111 -3.36 10.07 -1.59
CA VAL A 111 -2.68 10.64 -2.76
C VAL A 111 -1.21 10.93 -2.45
N GLN A 112 -0.32 10.49 -3.33
CA GLN A 112 1.09 10.86 -3.38
C GLN A 112 1.40 11.43 -4.77
N VAL A 113 2.29 12.41 -4.84
CA VAL A 113 2.67 13.07 -6.10
C VAL A 113 4.18 13.06 -6.24
N VAL A 114 4.65 12.73 -7.44
CA VAL A 114 6.06 12.76 -7.83
C VAL A 114 6.24 13.73 -8.99
N GLU A 115 7.14 14.68 -8.85
CA GLU A 115 7.46 15.67 -9.87
C GLU A 115 8.96 16.05 -9.77
N THR A 116 9.52 16.55 -10.85
CA THR A 116 10.93 17.02 -10.89
C THR A 116 11.06 18.54 -10.87
N ARG A 117 9.96 19.27 -10.91
CA ARG A 117 9.92 20.73 -10.96
C ARG A 117 9.10 21.26 -9.78
N ASP A 118 9.70 22.09 -8.95
CA ASP A 118 9.12 22.59 -7.70
C ASP A 118 7.80 23.34 -7.92
N GLU A 119 7.70 24.12 -8.99
CA GLU A 119 6.54 24.93 -9.30
C GLU A 119 5.27 24.13 -9.62
N PHE A 120 5.41 22.85 -9.99
CA PHE A 120 4.28 21.98 -10.36
C PHE A 120 3.78 21.06 -9.24
N ALA A 121 4.49 20.95 -8.13
CA ALA A 121 4.07 20.09 -7.02
C ALA A 121 4.19 20.82 -5.68
N THR A 122 3.30 21.77 -5.47
CA THR A 122 3.19 22.53 -4.23
C THR A 122 1.97 22.11 -3.42
N THR A 123 1.96 22.41 -2.12
CA THR A 123 0.80 22.17 -1.25
C THR A 123 -0.43 22.99 -1.68
N ALA A 124 -0.24 24.11 -2.36
CA ALA A 124 -1.33 24.89 -2.93
C ALA A 124 -2.01 24.20 -4.11
N LEU A 125 -1.23 23.50 -4.95
CA LEU A 125 -1.74 22.75 -6.12
C LEU A 125 -2.29 21.36 -5.70
N PHE A 126 -1.75 20.77 -4.65
CA PHE A 126 -2.15 19.45 -4.14
C PHE A 126 -2.45 19.52 -2.63
N PRO A 127 -3.51 20.23 -2.20
CA PRO A 127 -3.78 20.49 -0.79
C PRO A 127 -4.10 19.25 0.04
N HIS A 128 -4.47 18.15 -0.63
CA HIS A 128 -4.86 16.88 0.01
C HIS A 128 -3.83 15.76 -0.22
N ALA A 129 -2.71 16.03 -0.87
CA ALA A 129 -1.68 15.02 -1.05
C ALA A 129 -1.00 14.71 0.30
N LYS A 130 -0.95 13.44 0.65
CA LYS A 130 -0.23 12.97 1.85
C LYS A 130 1.28 13.16 1.69
N ARG A 131 1.79 13.10 0.46
CA ARG A 131 3.19 13.30 0.15
C ARG A 131 3.37 13.99 -1.21
N LEU A 132 4.27 14.95 -1.23
CA LEU A 132 4.76 15.61 -2.43
C LEU A 132 6.27 15.33 -2.50
N ALA A 133 6.68 14.51 -3.43
CA ALA A 133 8.08 14.17 -3.65
C ALA A 133 8.59 14.94 -4.87
N VAL A 134 9.31 16.03 -4.60
CA VAL A 134 9.92 16.86 -5.64
C VAL A 134 11.42 16.72 -5.56
N LYS A 135 12.03 16.17 -6.58
CA LYS A 135 13.49 15.92 -6.65
C LYS A 135 14.02 16.19 -8.05
N PRO A 136 15.31 16.47 -8.18
CA PRO A 136 15.92 16.73 -9.50
C PRO A 136 15.74 15.58 -10.49
N THR A 137 15.67 14.34 -10.00
CA THR A 137 15.45 13.15 -10.83
C THR A 137 14.20 12.39 -10.39
N LEU A 138 13.59 11.68 -11.32
CA LEU A 138 12.42 10.85 -11.06
C LEU A 138 12.76 9.68 -10.12
N THR A 139 13.95 9.12 -10.25
CA THR A 139 14.42 8.03 -9.38
C THR A 139 14.46 8.48 -7.91
N GLU A 140 15.10 9.62 -7.63
CA GLU A 140 15.14 10.19 -6.27
C GLU A 140 13.74 10.51 -5.73
N ALA A 141 12.84 11.02 -6.59
CA ALA A 141 11.48 11.29 -6.21
C ALA A 141 10.68 10.01 -5.88
N PHE A 142 10.91 8.91 -6.62
CA PHE A 142 10.31 7.62 -6.30
C PHE A 142 10.82 7.01 -4.99
N ASP A 143 12.03 7.33 -4.55
CA ASP A 143 12.57 6.84 -3.27
C ASP A 143 11.96 7.56 -2.06
N GLU A 144 11.28 8.70 -2.29
CA GLU A 144 10.57 9.46 -1.25
C GLU A 144 9.11 9.03 -1.10
N VAL A 145 8.56 8.23 -1.99
CA VAL A 145 7.18 7.77 -1.96
C VAL A 145 7.09 6.28 -1.71
N TYR A 146 5.97 5.88 -1.14
CA TYR A 146 5.72 4.49 -0.88
C TYR A 146 5.01 3.85 -2.08
N ILE A 147 5.61 2.79 -2.64
CA ILE A 147 5.09 2.07 -3.82
C ILE A 147 5.05 0.57 -3.53
N ASP A 148 3.88 -0.05 -3.69
CA ASP A 148 3.67 -1.47 -3.52
C ASP A 148 2.54 -2.01 -4.41
N SER A 149 2.16 -3.27 -4.18
CA SER A 149 1.07 -3.95 -4.90
C SER A 149 -0.34 -3.40 -4.59
N TYR A 150 -0.49 -2.39 -3.72
CA TYR A 150 -1.74 -1.66 -3.46
C TYR A 150 -1.69 -0.23 -4.01
N THR A 151 -0.63 0.08 -4.74
CA THR A 151 -0.45 1.39 -5.37
C THR A 151 -1.04 1.39 -6.77
N TYR A 152 -1.99 2.27 -7.02
CA TYR A 152 -2.46 2.64 -8.35
C TYR A 152 -1.63 3.82 -8.82
N ALA A 153 -1.03 3.73 -9.99
CA ALA A 153 -0.21 4.80 -10.54
C ALA A 153 -0.83 5.41 -11.80
N ILE A 154 -0.79 6.73 -11.91
CA ILE A 154 -1.18 7.45 -13.11
C ILE A 154 -0.03 8.34 -13.54
N ILE A 155 0.39 8.18 -14.79
CA ILE A 155 1.39 9.01 -15.43
C ILE A 155 0.68 10.01 -16.34
N ALA A 156 0.79 11.30 -16.02
CA ALA A 156 0.31 12.40 -16.86
C ALA A 156 1.40 13.47 -16.89
N SER A 157 2.50 13.14 -17.55
CA SER A 157 3.66 14.02 -17.70
C SER A 157 3.96 14.29 -19.19
N HIS A 158 4.85 15.22 -19.45
CA HIS A 158 5.32 15.49 -20.81
C HIS A 158 6.75 15.01 -21.05
N ALA A 159 7.50 14.67 -20.02
CA ALA A 159 8.94 14.49 -20.12
C ALA A 159 9.45 13.06 -19.78
N PHE A 160 8.81 12.33 -18.86
CA PHE A 160 9.41 11.12 -18.29
C PHE A 160 8.53 9.88 -18.32
N ASP A 161 7.59 9.81 -19.26
CA ASP A 161 6.60 8.72 -19.25
C ASP A 161 7.23 7.33 -19.41
N GLU A 162 8.25 7.18 -20.26
CA GLU A 162 8.92 5.89 -20.48
C GLU A 162 9.72 5.46 -19.25
N GLU A 163 10.47 6.38 -18.64
CA GLU A 163 11.23 6.14 -17.42
C GLU A 163 10.30 5.78 -16.26
N ALA A 164 9.25 6.58 -16.06
CA ALA A 164 8.24 6.33 -15.03
C ALA A 164 7.54 4.98 -15.22
N THR A 165 7.17 4.63 -16.46
CA THR A 165 6.51 3.37 -16.78
C THR A 165 7.39 2.19 -16.35
N ARG A 166 8.65 2.15 -16.78
CA ARG A 166 9.58 1.06 -16.43
C ARG A 166 9.80 0.98 -14.92
N ALA A 167 10.02 2.12 -14.27
CA ALA A 167 10.26 2.18 -12.84
C ALA A 167 9.07 1.67 -12.02
N LEU A 168 7.84 1.98 -12.42
CA LEU A 168 6.61 1.56 -11.74
C LEU A 168 6.28 0.09 -12.00
N LEU A 169 6.48 -0.40 -13.22
CA LEU A 169 6.32 -1.83 -13.53
C LEU A 169 7.29 -2.69 -12.72
N ALA A 170 8.55 -2.26 -12.61
CA ALA A 170 9.56 -2.95 -11.81
C ALA A 170 9.22 -2.97 -10.30
N ARG A 171 8.54 -1.93 -9.80
CA ARG A 171 8.10 -1.84 -8.40
C ARG A 171 6.79 -2.58 -8.12
N GLY A 172 6.14 -3.16 -9.12
CA GLY A 172 5.00 -4.04 -8.93
C GLY A 172 3.70 -3.35 -8.53
N VAL A 173 3.43 -2.14 -9.03
CA VAL A 173 2.15 -1.42 -8.80
C VAL A 173 0.94 -2.27 -9.21
N ALA A 174 -0.19 -2.09 -8.51
CA ALA A 174 -1.43 -2.79 -8.79
C ALA A 174 -2.06 -2.39 -10.13
N TYR A 175 -1.92 -1.12 -10.50
CA TYR A 175 -2.47 -0.55 -11.72
C TYR A 175 -1.54 0.54 -12.25
N LEU A 176 -1.39 0.63 -13.54
CA LEU A 176 -0.63 1.68 -14.21
C LEU A 176 -1.41 2.27 -15.37
N GLY A 177 -1.89 3.50 -15.18
CA GLY A 177 -2.56 4.28 -16.21
C GLY A 177 -1.61 5.30 -16.83
N ILE A 178 -1.64 5.43 -18.17
CA ILE A 178 -0.85 6.43 -18.87
C ILE A 178 -1.77 7.36 -19.65
N LEU A 179 -1.76 8.62 -19.28
CA LEU A 179 -2.53 9.64 -19.97
C LEU A 179 -1.67 10.31 -21.06
N GLY A 180 -2.16 10.24 -22.29
CA GLY A 180 -1.46 10.83 -23.41
C GLY A 180 -2.13 10.56 -24.75
N SER A 181 -1.50 11.04 -25.83
CA SER A 181 -1.96 10.78 -27.18
C SER A 181 -1.75 9.32 -27.57
N ARG A 182 -2.54 8.83 -28.55
CA ARG A 182 -2.37 7.49 -29.13
C ARG A 182 -0.93 7.25 -29.64
N HIS A 183 -0.27 8.29 -30.14
CA HIS A 183 1.11 8.21 -30.62
C HIS A 183 2.08 7.96 -29.45
N LYS A 184 1.90 8.66 -28.33
CA LYS A 184 2.67 8.49 -27.11
C LYS A 184 2.50 7.08 -26.54
N ALA A 185 1.25 6.61 -26.43
CA ALA A 185 0.95 5.25 -25.97
C ALA A 185 1.67 4.20 -26.82
N LYS A 186 1.55 4.27 -28.17
CA LYS A 186 2.25 3.35 -29.09
C LYS A 186 3.76 3.34 -28.88
N ARG A 187 4.38 4.50 -28.66
CA ARG A 187 5.82 4.61 -28.41
C ARG A 187 6.22 3.90 -27.11
N ILE A 188 5.45 4.09 -26.05
CA ILE A 188 5.70 3.42 -24.75
C ILE A 188 5.51 1.91 -24.90
N TYR A 189 4.41 1.46 -25.49
CA TYR A 189 4.16 0.03 -25.72
C TYR A 189 5.27 -0.64 -26.53
N ALA A 190 5.87 0.05 -27.49
CA ALA A 190 6.97 -0.47 -28.30
C ALA A 190 8.28 -0.69 -27.51
N THR A 191 8.43 -0.08 -26.35
CA THR A 191 9.60 -0.23 -25.47
C THR A 191 9.45 -1.31 -24.40
N LEU A 192 8.26 -1.92 -24.30
CA LEU A 192 7.94 -2.93 -23.30
C LEU A 192 8.21 -4.34 -23.86
N THR A 193 8.58 -5.24 -22.98
CA THR A 193 8.89 -6.64 -23.30
C THR A 193 7.98 -7.60 -22.55
N GLY A 194 7.63 -8.74 -23.18
CA GLY A 194 6.82 -9.79 -22.54
C GLY A 194 5.42 -9.31 -22.14
N GLY A 195 4.90 -9.79 -21.01
CA GLY A 195 3.56 -9.46 -20.48
C GLY A 195 3.43 -8.07 -19.82
N GLU A 196 4.42 -7.20 -19.93
CA GLU A 196 4.39 -5.86 -19.31
C GLU A 196 3.27 -4.98 -19.89
N SER A 197 2.98 -5.15 -21.18
CA SER A 197 1.93 -4.39 -21.88
C SER A 197 0.52 -4.68 -21.35
N GLU A 198 0.28 -5.87 -20.81
CA GLU A 198 -1.02 -6.26 -20.22
C GLU A 198 -1.30 -5.57 -18.89
N ARG A 199 -0.28 -4.99 -18.27
CA ARG A 199 -0.37 -4.29 -16.97
C ARG A 199 -0.58 -2.78 -17.10
N ILE A 200 -0.66 -2.26 -18.33
CA ILE A 200 -0.82 -0.84 -18.60
C ILE A 200 -2.20 -0.56 -19.23
N HIS A 201 -2.81 0.53 -18.79
CA HIS A 201 -4.13 0.98 -19.19
C HIS A 201 -4.14 2.43 -19.68
#